data_e26539e7b5511a40c5d2dcf54313868d
#
_entry.id   e26539e7b5511a40c5d2dcf54313868d
#
_cell.length_a   1.000
_cell.length_b   1.000
_cell.length_c   1.000
_cell.angle_alpha   90.00
_cell.angle_beta   90.00
_cell.angle_gamma   90.00
#
_symmetry.space_group_name_H-M   'P 1'
#
loop_
_entity.id
_entity.type
_entity.pdbx_description
1 polymer ?
#
loop_
_entity_poly.entity_id
_entity_poly.type
_entity_poly.pdbx_seq_one_letter_code
_entity_poly.pdbx_strand_id
1 'polypeptide(L)'
;MGLKMDFLSLFIFYVIFVMASVLLICKCSGRSPNLPGRVAQGCSFLVPSWLQRGMESNSNRVLYTRSPFFVVLHVVLEAAVYGEYTWEIYGYCSELEFSRHHLLLPYALGAVNLGLFWLCCTTDPGTITTSNQATYVPVYKYDGVMFHKKRICATCQLVKPARSKHCGVCDRCVHRFDHHCVWVNNCIGANNTGCFLIYLITLTLMAADLAVITTTFLAQVVSLSKMLMGSYLDADGQEHAMNMPFVIQHLFLTIPRIVFLLGFLVILFLLIGGYSCFMLYLLLRNQTSNEWCKARQGCLPCCQGLPHKQHASYQNIYSKGMIANILEAFQPTAIFKEKGK
;
A
#
# COMPACT_ATOMS: atom_id res chain seq x y z
N MET A 1 -17.24 -15.82 -37.38
CA MET A 1 -17.70 -16.35 -36.10
C MET A 1 -16.87 -15.70 -35.00
N GLY A 2 -17.23 -14.46 -34.65
CA GLY A 2 -16.47 -13.70 -33.63
C GLY A 2 -16.93 -14.12 -32.24
N LEU A 3 -15.99 -14.50 -31.37
CA LEU A 3 -16.27 -14.69 -29.96
C LEU A 3 -16.85 -13.37 -29.42
N LYS A 4 -18.16 -13.29 -29.24
CA LYS A 4 -18.78 -12.26 -28.40
C LYS A 4 -18.42 -12.64 -26.96
N MET A 5 -17.28 -12.15 -26.47
CA MET A 5 -16.98 -12.25 -25.05
C MET A 5 -17.95 -11.34 -24.30
N ASP A 6 -18.72 -11.93 -23.42
CA ASP A 6 -19.65 -11.23 -22.55
C ASP A 6 -18.88 -10.27 -21.63
N PHE A 7 -19.41 -9.07 -21.38
CA PHE A 7 -18.78 -8.07 -20.52
C PHE A 7 -18.31 -8.67 -19.19
N LEU A 8 -19.15 -9.49 -18.56
CA LEU A 8 -18.83 -10.15 -17.31
C LEU A 8 -17.60 -11.06 -17.44
N SER A 9 -17.46 -11.76 -18.55
CA SER A 9 -16.30 -12.59 -18.85
C SER A 9 -15.03 -11.73 -19.01
N LEU A 10 -15.12 -10.60 -19.71
CA LEU A 10 -13.97 -9.67 -19.89
C LEU A 10 -13.55 -9.05 -18.55
N PHE A 11 -14.51 -8.65 -17.72
CA PHE A 11 -14.26 -8.10 -16.39
C PHE A 11 -13.65 -9.16 -15.46
N ILE A 12 -14.19 -10.38 -15.46
CA ILE A 12 -13.63 -11.51 -14.69
C ILE A 12 -12.22 -11.82 -15.17
N PHE A 13 -11.94 -11.84 -16.49
CA PHE A 13 -10.61 -12.03 -17.03
C PHE A 13 -9.65 -10.93 -16.58
N TYR A 14 -10.07 -9.67 -16.57
CA TYR A 14 -9.27 -8.55 -16.07
C TYR A 14 -8.95 -8.70 -14.58
N VAL A 15 -9.93 -9.00 -13.75
CA VAL A 15 -9.73 -9.22 -12.31
C VAL A 15 -8.81 -10.41 -12.06
N ILE A 16 -9.01 -11.53 -12.78
CA ILE A 16 -8.13 -12.71 -12.68
C ILE A 16 -6.72 -12.36 -13.14
N PHE A 17 -6.56 -11.60 -14.23
CA PHE A 17 -5.24 -11.16 -14.73
C PHE A 17 -4.51 -10.28 -13.72
N VAL A 18 -5.20 -9.31 -13.12
CA VAL A 18 -4.64 -8.44 -12.07
C VAL A 18 -4.27 -9.26 -10.83
N MET A 19 -5.16 -10.12 -10.36
CA MET A 19 -4.89 -11.00 -9.21
C MET A 19 -3.76 -11.98 -9.48
N ALA A 20 -3.71 -12.57 -10.68
CA ALA A 20 -2.62 -13.46 -11.08
C ALA A 20 -1.29 -12.71 -11.19
N SER A 21 -1.30 -11.47 -11.69
CA SER A 21 -0.11 -10.62 -11.76
C SER A 21 0.41 -10.26 -10.37
N VAL A 22 -0.46 -9.89 -9.45
CA VAL A 22 -0.12 -9.63 -8.04
C VAL A 22 0.42 -10.89 -7.36
N LEU A 23 -0.23 -12.04 -7.56
CA LEU A 23 0.23 -13.32 -7.01
C LEU A 23 1.57 -13.77 -7.60
N LEU A 24 1.79 -13.54 -8.90
CA LEU A 24 3.08 -13.80 -9.57
C LEU A 24 4.19 -12.92 -8.98
N ILE A 25 3.94 -11.62 -8.80
CA ILE A 25 4.87 -10.68 -8.17
C ILE A 25 5.18 -11.11 -6.73
N CYS A 26 4.16 -11.46 -5.94
CA CYS A 26 4.32 -11.95 -4.57
C CYS A 26 5.12 -13.28 -4.52
N LYS A 27 4.95 -14.16 -5.51
CA LYS A 27 5.62 -15.46 -5.60
C LYS A 27 7.07 -15.32 -6.05
N CYS A 28 7.36 -14.47 -7.06
CA CYS A 28 8.71 -14.14 -7.50
C CYS A 28 9.52 -13.42 -6.41
N SER A 29 8.85 -12.80 -5.45
CA SER A 29 9.46 -12.16 -4.27
C SER A 29 9.95 -13.15 -3.20
N GLY A 30 9.90 -14.46 -3.42
CA GLY A 30 10.50 -15.49 -2.55
C GLY A 30 9.95 -15.56 -1.11
N ARG A 31 8.82 -14.95 -0.82
CA ARG A 31 8.28 -14.76 0.54
C ARG A 31 7.05 -15.59 0.90
N SER A 32 6.62 -16.53 0.05
CA SER A 32 5.50 -17.41 0.38
C SER A 32 5.98 -18.86 0.55
N PRO A 33 6.23 -19.33 1.79
CA PRO A 33 6.56 -20.74 2.03
C PRO A 33 5.37 -21.69 1.94
N ASN A 34 4.14 -21.21 1.73
CA ASN A 34 2.91 -21.99 1.94
C ASN A 34 1.89 -21.99 0.80
N LEU A 35 2.28 -21.74 -0.47
CA LEU A 35 1.39 -22.14 -1.57
C LEU A 35 1.56 -23.64 -1.81
N PRO A 36 0.44 -24.44 -1.92
CA PRO A 36 0.52 -25.86 -2.23
C PRO A 36 1.34 -26.07 -3.50
N GLY A 37 2.35 -26.94 -3.44
CA GLY A 37 3.33 -27.18 -4.52
C GLY A 37 2.74 -27.47 -5.90
N ARG A 38 1.46 -27.86 -5.99
CA ARG A 38 0.74 -28.12 -7.24
C ARG A 38 0.42 -26.85 -8.05
N VAL A 39 0.11 -25.72 -7.39
CA VAL A 39 -0.12 -24.44 -8.08
C VAL A 39 1.20 -23.82 -8.52
N ALA A 40 2.26 -24.06 -7.74
CA ALA A 40 3.62 -23.63 -8.07
C ALA A 40 4.18 -24.32 -9.31
N GLN A 41 3.94 -25.63 -9.46
CA GLN A 41 4.36 -26.42 -10.63
C GLN A 41 3.57 -26.10 -11.90
N GLY A 42 2.25 -25.82 -11.79
CA GLY A 42 1.42 -25.49 -12.96
C GLY A 42 1.85 -24.20 -13.66
N CYS A 43 2.26 -23.17 -12.92
CA CYS A 43 2.71 -21.89 -13.51
C CYS A 43 4.13 -21.95 -14.08
N SER A 44 4.99 -22.85 -13.57
CA SER A 44 6.36 -23.01 -14.10
C SER A 44 6.40 -23.69 -15.46
N PHE A 45 5.35 -24.42 -15.82
CA PHE A 45 5.26 -25.12 -17.12
C PHE A 45 4.87 -24.18 -18.27
N LEU A 46 4.21 -23.07 -17.99
CA LEU A 46 3.70 -22.13 -19.00
C LEU A 46 4.68 -21.00 -19.36
N VAL A 47 5.73 -20.80 -18.56
CA VAL A 47 6.68 -19.71 -18.78
C VAL A 47 8.08 -20.27 -19.05
N PRO A 48 8.71 -19.95 -20.22
CA PRO A 48 10.05 -20.42 -20.55
C PRO A 48 11.09 -20.02 -19.48
N SER A 49 12.04 -20.91 -19.18
CA SER A 49 13.04 -20.73 -18.11
C SER A 49 13.94 -19.49 -18.26
N TRP A 50 14.18 -19.04 -19.50
CA TRP A 50 14.91 -17.80 -19.76
C TRP A 50 14.10 -16.56 -19.36
N LEU A 51 12.76 -16.59 -19.57
CA LEU A 51 11.85 -15.50 -19.18
C LEU A 51 11.69 -15.48 -17.67
N GLN A 52 11.59 -16.64 -17.01
CA GLN A 52 11.57 -16.74 -15.55
C GLN A 52 12.84 -16.13 -14.93
N ARG A 53 14.02 -16.49 -15.44
CA ARG A 53 15.30 -15.93 -14.97
C ARG A 53 15.42 -14.43 -15.24
N GLY A 54 14.96 -13.94 -16.38
CA GLY A 54 14.90 -12.51 -16.69
C GLY A 54 13.95 -11.76 -15.76
N MET A 55 12.78 -12.30 -15.50
CA MET A 55 11.80 -11.74 -14.56
C MET A 55 12.30 -11.75 -13.12
N GLU A 56 12.94 -12.84 -12.66
CA GLU A 56 13.54 -12.93 -11.33
C GLU A 56 14.70 -11.93 -11.15
N SER A 57 15.58 -11.83 -12.15
CA SER A 57 16.69 -10.88 -12.13
C SER A 57 16.21 -9.42 -12.08
N ASN A 58 15.26 -9.05 -12.94
CA ASN A 58 14.68 -7.71 -12.96
C ASN A 58 13.84 -7.42 -11.70
N SER A 59 13.04 -8.38 -11.24
CA SER A 59 12.27 -8.27 -10.00
C SER A 59 13.19 -8.07 -8.81
N ASN A 60 14.27 -8.85 -8.71
CA ASN A 60 15.26 -8.71 -7.66
C ASN A 60 15.95 -7.34 -7.71
N ARG A 61 16.32 -6.87 -8.90
CA ARG A 61 16.92 -5.55 -9.09
C ARG A 61 15.97 -4.41 -8.69
N VAL A 62 14.68 -4.50 -9.03
CA VAL A 62 13.68 -3.47 -8.72
C VAL A 62 13.22 -3.50 -7.26
N LEU A 63 13.05 -4.70 -6.66
CA LEU A 63 12.49 -4.85 -5.32
C LEU A 63 13.53 -4.86 -4.20
N TYR A 64 14.77 -5.34 -4.49
CA TYR A 64 15.81 -5.52 -3.48
C TYR A 64 16.99 -4.56 -3.62
N THR A 65 16.96 -3.67 -4.60
CA THR A 65 17.91 -2.55 -4.70
C THR A 65 17.17 -1.23 -4.59
N ARG A 66 17.88 -0.17 -4.24
CA ARG A 66 17.32 1.18 -4.18
C ARG A 66 17.03 1.67 -5.60
N SER A 67 15.75 1.67 -5.99
CA SER A 67 15.30 2.02 -7.34
C SER A 67 14.22 3.10 -7.28
N PRO A 68 14.28 4.16 -8.12
CA PRO A 68 13.25 5.18 -8.19
C PRO A 68 11.99 4.70 -8.96
N PHE A 69 11.98 3.46 -9.47
CA PHE A 69 10.90 2.96 -10.33
C PHE A 69 9.50 3.16 -9.72
N PHE A 70 9.30 2.73 -8.47
CA PHE A 70 7.99 2.84 -7.82
C PHE A 70 7.63 4.28 -7.46
N VAL A 71 8.63 5.15 -7.20
CA VAL A 71 8.42 6.59 -6.98
C VAL A 71 7.88 7.23 -8.26
N VAL A 72 8.52 6.95 -9.39
CA VAL A 72 8.07 7.44 -10.71
C VAL A 72 6.70 6.87 -11.06
N LEU A 73 6.51 5.56 -10.86
CA LEU A 73 5.22 4.90 -11.10
C LEU A 73 4.10 5.53 -10.28
N HIS A 74 4.32 5.84 -8.99
CA HIS A 74 3.33 6.50 -8.14
C HIS A 74 2.92 7.86 -8.72
N VAL A 75 3.89 8.70 -9.07
CA VAL A 75 3.62 10.04 -9.64
C VAL A 75 2.89 9.92 -10.99
N VAL A 76 3.27 8.97 -11.84
CA VAL A 76 2.60 8.74 -13.13
C VAL A 76 1.16 8.27 -12.94
N LEU A 77 0.91 7.35 -11.99
CA LEU A 77 -0.45 6.88 -11.69
C LEU A 77 -1.32 8.02 -11.13
N GLU A 78 -0.78 8.81 -10.22
CA GLU A 78 -1.47 9.98 -9.68
C GLU A 78 -1.79 10.98 -10.79
N ALA A 79 -0.82 11.33 -11.64
CA ALA A 79 -1.02 12.22 -12.77
C ALA A 79 -2.06 11.68 -13.77
N ALA A 80 -2.10 10.38 -14.01
CA ALA A 80 -3.09 9.74 -14.89
C ALA A 80 -4.51 9.85 -14.29
N VAL A 81 -4.67 9.56 -12.98
CA VAL A 81 -5.96 9.70 -12.29
C VAL A 81 -6.48 11.12 -12.34
N TYR A 82 -5.63 12.11 -12.05
CA TYR A 82 -6.01 13.52 -12.11
C TYR A 82 -6.22 14.02 -13.55
N GLY A 83 -5.49 13.47 -14.50
CA GLY A 83 -5.69 13.74 -15.93
C GLY A 83 -7.09 13.29 -16.39
N GLU A 84 -7.50 12.06 -16.09
CA GLU A 84 -8.84 11.55 -16.40
C GLU A 84 -9.93 12.32 -15.65
N TYR A 85 -9.71 12.61 -14.36
CA TYR A 85 -10.66 13.43 -13.59
C TYR A 85 -10.87 14.82 -14.22
N THR A 86 -9.78 15.51 -14.55
CA THR A 86 -9.85 16.86 -15.13
C THR A 86 -10.49 16.87 -16.51
N TRP A 87 -10.15 15.88 -17.34
CA TRP A 87 -10.59 15.83 -18.74
C TRP A 87 -12.04 15.38 -18.87
N GLU A 88 -12.44 14.33 -18.18
CA GLU A 88 -13.73 13.66 -18.40
C GLU A 88 -14.80 14.07 -17.37
N ILE A 89 -14.41 14.38 -16.13
CA ILE A 89 -15.38 14.53 -15.04
C ILE A 89 -15.55 16.02 -14.64
N TYR A 90 -14.46 16.73 -14.44
CA TYR A 90 -14.47 18.08 -13.91
C TYR A 90 -15.29 19.05 -14.79
N GLY A 91 -15.06 19.05 -16.11
CA GLY A 91 -15.77 19.91 -17.06
C GLY A 91 -17.27 19.68 -17.03
N TYR A 92 -17.67 18.40 -17.14
CA TYR A 92 -19.08 18.00 -17.12
C TYR A 92 -19.78 18.31 -15.81
N CYS A 93 -19.14 18.02 -14.66
CA CYS A 93 -19.71 18.34 -13.36
C CYS A 93 -19.79 19.86 -13.11
N SER A 94 -18.90 20.64 -13.70
CA SER A 94 -18.95 22.11 -13.64
C SER A 94 -20.17 22.65 -14.41
N GLU A 95 -20.49 22.07 -15.56
CA GLU A 95 -21.68 22.43 -16.34
C GLU A 95 -22.99 22.05 -15.64
N LEU A 96 -22.98 20.98 -14.82
CA LEU A 96 -24.11 20.52 -14.02
C LEU A 96 -24.23 21.23 -12.66
N GLU A 97 -23.56 22.36 -12.47
CA GLU A 97 -23.61 23.18 -11.27
C GLU A 97 -23.22 22.46 -9.97
N PHE A 98 -22.31 21.47 -10.06
CA PHE A 98 -21.71 20.88 -8.87
C PHE A 98 -21.03 21.97 -8.05
N SER A 99 -21.10 21.85 -6.71
CA SER A 99 -20.44 22.79 -5.82
C SER A 99 -18.93 22.84 -6.13
N ARG A 100 -18.43 24.07 -6.38
CA ARG A 100 -17.01 24.32 -6.69
C ARG A 100 -16.07 23.75 -5.61
N HIS A 101 -16.51 23.74 -4.35
CA HIS A 101 -15.73 23.18 -3.25
C HIS A 101 -15.49 21.67 -3.44
N HIS A 102 -16.50 20.92 -3.84
CA HIS A 102 -16.34 19.49 -4.13
C HIS A 102 -15.44 19.25 -5.34
N LEU A 103 -15.52 20.08 -6.37
CA LEU A 103 -14.68 19.91 -7.57
C LEU A 103 -13.21 20.28 -7.35
N LEU A 104 -12.91 21.20 -6.41
CA LEU A 104 -11.55 21.63 -6.11
C LEU A 104 -10.90 20.81 -4.98
N LEU A 105 -11.68 20.16 -4.13
CA LEU A 105 -11.18 19.37 -3.02
C LEU A 105 -10.21 18.25 -3.44
N PRO A 106 -10.44 17.48 -4.54
CA PRO A 106 -9.48 16.48 -5.01
C PRO A 106 -8.10 17.08 -5.25
N TYR A 107 -8.01 18.24 -5.91
CA TYR A 107 -6.71 18.87 -6.20
C TYR A 107 -5.99 19.32 -4.92
N ALA A 108 -6.74 19.83 -3.93
CA ALA A 108 -6.15 20.18 -2.64
C ALA A 108 -5.63 18.94 -1.90
N LEU A 109 -6.40 17.85 -1.88
CA LEU A 109 -5.99 16.58 -1.31
C LEU A 109 -4.78 16.01 -2.03
N GLY A 110 -4.75 16.03 -3.37
CA GLY A 110 -3.63 15.56 -4.18
C GLY A 110 -2.35 16.36 -3.91
N ALA A 111 -2.45 17.69 -3.84
CA ALA A 111 -1.29 18.53 -3.54
C ALA A 111 -0.70 18.24 -2.15
N VAL A 112 -1.57 18.07 -1.13
CA VAL A 112 -1.16 17.70 0.22
C VAL A 112 -0.53 16.30 0.23
N ASN A 113 -1.16 15.33 -0.44
CA ASN A 113 -0.66 13.96 -0.52
C ASN A 113 0.71 13.89 -1.21
N LEU A 114 0.87 14.57 -2.34
CA LEU A 114 2.15 14.64 -3.07
C LEU A 114 3.26 15.28 -2.22
N GLY A 115 2.95 16.32 -1.45
CA GLY A 115 3.88 16.92 -0.48
C GLY A 115 4.30 15.94 0.61
N LEU A 116 3.35 15.21 1.18
CA LEU A 116 3.63 14.17 2.20
C LEU A 116 4.41 12.99 1.61
N PHE A 117 4.08 12.57 0.38
CA PHE A 117 4.83 11.58 -0.37
C PHE A 117 6.30 11.99 -0.52
N TRP A 118 6.54 13.22 -0.96
CA TRP A 118 7.90 13.78 -1.09
C TRP A 118 8.64 13.77 0.25
N LEU A 119 7.97 14.21 1.33
CA LEU A 119 8.55 14.16 2.68
C LEU A 119 8.92 12.72 3.09
N CYS A 120 8.08 11.74 2.80
CA CYS A 120 8.38 10.33 3.09
C CYS A 120 9.58 9.82 2.29
N CYS A 121 9.76 10.28 1.04
CA CYS A 121 10.90 9.90 0.19
C CYS A 121 12.22 10.49 0.69
N THR A 122 12.21 11.71 1.24
CA THR A 122 13.41 12.51 1.51
C THR A 122 13.82 12.56 2.99
N THR A 123 12.87 12.41 3.91
CA THR A 123 13.16 12.48 5.35
C THR A 123 14.03 11.31 5.80
N ASP A 124 15.07 11.59 6.60
CA ASP A 124 15.87 10.56 7.25
C ASP A 124 15.01 9.73 8.22
N PRO A 125 14.93 8.39 8.05
CA PRO A 125 14.08 7.55 8.89
C PRO A 125 14.58 7.35 10.33
N GLY A 126 15.70 7.94 10.70
CA GLY A 126 16.43 7.71 11.95
C GLY A 126 17.64 6.81 11.72
N THR A 127 18.48 7.19 10.74
CA THR A 127 19.72 6.47 10.41
C THR A 127 20.67 6.50 11.59
N ILE A 128 21.21 5.33 11.95
CA ILE A 128 22.19 5.19 13.04
C ILE A 128 23.59 5.25 12.45
N THR A 129 24.39 6.18 12.99
CA THR A 129 25.77 6.43 12.63
C THR A 129 26.67 6.30 13.87
N THR A 130 27.98 6.30 13.69
CA THR A 130 28.94 6.32 14.80
C THR A 130 28.75 7.53 15.70
N SER A 131 28.39 8.69 15.14
CA SER A 131 28.21 9.94 15.88
C SER A 131 26.93 9.98 16.73
N ASN A 132 25.82 9.36 16.28
CA ASN A 132 24.54 9.42 16.96
C ASN A 132 24.14 8.13 17.70
N GLN A 133 24.89 7.05 17.56
CA GLN A 133 24.61 5.76 18.20
C GLN A 133 24.42 5.88 19.72
N ALA A 134 25.30 6.65 20.39
CA ALA A 134 25.24 6.86 21.84
C ALA A 134 23.91 7.52 22.28
N THR A 135 23.30 8.32 21.42
CA THR A 135 22.00 8.97 21.65
C THR A 135 20.84 7.99 21.54
N TYR A 136 20.91 7.04 20.60
CA TYR A 136 19.81 6.10 20.37
C TYR A 136 19.80 4.88 21.31
N VAL A 137 20.97 4.45 21.82
CA VAL A 137 21.09 3.27 22.72
C VAL A 137 20.19 3.38 23.96
N PRO A 138 20.10 4.50 24.69
CA PRO A 138 19.30 4.61 25.90
C PRO A 138 17.80 4.86 25.65
N VAL A 139 17.34 5.08 24.40
CA VAL A 139 15.95 5.48 24.10
C VAL A 139 14.94 4.38 24.46
N TYR A 140 15.26 3.13 24.10
CA TYR A 140 14.39 1.99 24.37
C TYR A 140 15.09 0.93 25.21
N LYS A 141 14.31 0.31 26.12
CA LYS A 141 14.78 -0.87 26.87
C LYS A 141 14.92 -2.07 25.95
N TYR A 142 15.90 -2.90 26.22
CA TYR A 142 16.04 -4.20 25.55
C TYR A 142 15.08 -5.21 26.20
N ASP A 143 14.32 -5.93 25.37
CA ASP A 143 13.33 -6.92 25.84
C ASP A 143 13.96 -8.30 26.12
N GLY A 144 15.19 -8.53 25.71
CA GLY A 144 15.88 -9.81 25.88
C GLY A 144 15.36 -10.94 24.98
N VAL A 145 14.28 -10.72 24.21
CA VAL A 145 13.65 -11.69 23.32
C VAL A 145 13.96 -11.37 21.85
N MET A 146 13.58 -10.19 21.41
CA MET A 146 13.85 -9.72 20.03
C MET A 146 15.09 -8.85 19.95
N PHE A 147 15.36 -8.10 21.02
CA PHE A 147 16.43 -7.11 21.07
C PHE A 147 17.35 -7.37 22.27
N HIS A 148 18.60 -7.73 21.99
CA HIS A 148 19.60 -8.07 22.99
C HIS A 148 20.64 -6.95 23.13
N LYS A 149 21.10 -6.70 24.37
CA LYS A 149 22.19 -5.75 24.66
C LYS A 149 23.47 -6.14 23.93
N LYS A 150 24.29 -5.14 23.59
CA LYS A 150 25.63 -5.30 22.99
C LYS A 150 25.66 -6.04 21.65
N ARG A 151 24.53 -6.24 20.97
CA ARG A 151 24.50 -6.84 19.64
C ARG A 151 25.08 -5.85 18.61
N ILE A 152 26.11 -6.26 17.89
CA ILE A 152 26.77 -5.46 16.85
C ILE A 152 26.15 -5.81 15.49
N CYS A 153 25.98 -4.80 14.62
CA CYS A 153 25.63 -5.01 13.23
C CYS A 153 26.86 -5.50 12.46
N ALA A 154 26.76 -6.64 11.78
CA ALA A 154 27.90 -7.19 11.04
C ALA A 154 28.37 -6.28 9.89
N THR A 155 27.45 -5.54 9.26
CA THR A 155 27.76 -4.63 8.13
C THR A 155 28.23 -3.27 8.62
N CYS A 156 27.46 -2.60 9.48
CA CYS A 156 27.76 -1.23 9.91
C CYS A 156 28.77 -1.16 11.06
N GLN A 157 29.13 -2.29 11.71
CA GLN A 157 30.00 -2.39 12.88
C GLN A 157 29.56 -1.51 14.08
N LEU A 158 28.24 -1.22 14.17
CA LEU A 158 27.64 -0.39 15.21
C LEU A 158 26.89 -1.26 16.22
N VAL A 159 26.90 -0.85 17.49
CA VAL A 159 26.02 -1.44 18.52
C VAL A 159 24.59 -1.12 18.16
N LYS A 160 23.75 -2.13 18.04
CA LYS A 160 22.34 -1.98 17.65
C LYS A 160 21.50 -1.51 18.84
N PRO A 161 20.93 -0.30 18.81
CA PRO A 161 19.91 0.10 19.79
C PRO A 161 18.72 -0.86 19.73
N ALA A 162 17.96 -0.97 20.83
CA ALA A 162 16.71 -1.70 20.83
C ALA A 162 15.78 -1.15 19.73
N ARG A 163 14.93 -2.00 19.16
CA ARG A 163 14.02 -1.69 18.05
C ARG A 163 14.69 -1.27 16.73
N SER A 164 16.03 -1.38 16.63
CA SER A 164 16.75 -1.08 15.40
C SER A 164 16.96 -2.32 14.52
N LYS A 165 17.08 -2.08 13.19
CA LYS A 165 17.39 -3.12 12.22
C LYS A 165 18.27 -2.56 11.11
N HIS A 166 19.20 -3.38 10.60
CA HIS A 166 19.92 -3.07 9.36
C HIS A 166 19.02 -3.35 8.17
N CYS A 167 18.87 -2.36 7.28
CA CYS A 167 18.16 -2.51 6.02
C CYS A 167 19.15 -2.88 4.91
N GLY A 168 19.03 -4.07 4.33
CA GLY A 168 19.91 -4.49 3.25
C GLY A 168 19.70 -3.74 1.92
N VAL A 169 18.55 -3.05 1.73
CA VAL A 169 18.29 -2.23 0.54
C VAL A 169 18.97 -0.86 0.64
N CYS A 170 18.90 -0.23 1.83
CA CYS A 170 19.49 1.09 2.08
C CYS A 170 20.92 1.01 2.62
N ASP A 171 21.42 -0.19 2.93
CA ASP A 171 22.72 -0.49 3.52
C ASP A 171 23.05 0.35 4.77
N ARG A 172 22.07 0.48 5.67
CA ARG A 172 22.19 1.26 6.91
C ARG A 172 21.32 0.71 8.03
N CYS A 173 21.72 0.95 9.27
CA CYS A 173 20.90 0.68 10.44
C CYS A 173 19.92 1.83 10.68
N VAL A 174 18.66 1.48 10.96
CA VAL A 174 17.59 2.46 11.21
C VAL A 174 16.99 2.21 12.59
N HIS A 175 16.83 3.28 13.36
CA HIS A 175 16.24 3.29 14.69
C HIS A 175 14.71 3.12 14.60
N ARG A 176 14.13 2.32 15.50
CA ARG A 176 12.69 1.97 15.49
C ARG A 176 12.23 1.58 14.09
N PHE A 177 12.99 0.66 13.46
CA PHE A 177 12.76 0.24 12.09
C PHE A 177 11.37 -0.42 11.95
N ASP A 178 10.58 0.08 11.03
CA ASP A 178 9.30 -0.51 10.65
C ASP A 178 9.47 -1.42 9.42
N HIS A 179 9.70 -0.86 8.27
CA HIS A 179 9.97 -1.58 7.02
C HIS A 179 10.75 -0.69 6.03
N HIS A 180 11.27 -1.30 4.96
CA HIS A 180 11.69 -0.57 3.76
C HIS A 180 10.49 -0.50 2.82
N CYS A 181 10.08 0.71 2.47
CA CYS A 181 8.96 0.94 1.56
C CYS A 181 9.47 1.23 0.14
N VAL A 182 9.21 0.32 -0.79
CA VAL A 182 9.63 0.47 -2.19
C VAL A 182 8.93 1.65 -2.87
N TRP A 183 7.69 1.96 -2.49
CA TRP A 183 6.90 3.05 -3.06
C TRP A 183 7.50 4.44 -2.80
N VAL A 184 8.04 4.66 -1.62
CA VAL A 184 8.74 5.91 -1.26
C VAL A 184 10.26 5.78 -1.38
N ASN A 185 10.78 4.63 -1.81
CA ASN A 185 12.19 4.30 -1.95
C ASN A 185 13.02 4.68 -0.70
N ASN A 186 12.45 4.50 0.48
CA ASN A 186 13.05 4.87 1.75
C ASN A 186 12.64 3.86 2.85
N CYS A 187 13.38 3.83 3.95
CA CYS A 187 12.94 3.14 5.15
C CYS A 187 11.92 3.97 5.91
N ILE A 188 10.97 3.29 6.55
CA ILE A 188 10.08 3.86 7.55
C ILE A 188 10.63 3.48 8.93
N GLY A 189 10.85 4.49 9.77
CA GLY A 189 11.46 4.35 11.09
C GLY A 189 11.07 5.47 12.04
N ALA A 190 11.88 5.70 13.07
CA ALA A 190 11.55 6.60 14.18
C ALA A 190 11.12 8.01 13.75
N ASN A 191 11.73 8.58 12.72
CA ASN A 191 11.56 10.00 12.39
C ASN A 191 10.48 10.27 11.32
N ASN A 192 10.02 9.25 10.58
CA ASN A 192 9.07 9.45 9.48
C ASN A 192 7.82 8.57 9.56
N THR A 193 7.65 7.75 10.62
CA THR A 193 6.45 6.91 10.80
C THR A 193 5.17 7.74 10.84
N GLY A 194 5.16 8.86 11.57
CA GLY A 194 3.99 9.75 11.66
C GLY A 194 3.63 10.37 10.31
N CYS A 195 4.63 10.91 9.59
CA CYS A 195 4.45 11.44 8.25
C CYS A 195 3.91 10.38 7.29
N PHE A 196 4.45 9.15 7.33
CA PHE A 196 4.00 8.04 6.50
C PHE A 196 2.55 7.66 6.79
N LEU A 197 2.11 7.67 8.06
CA LEU A 197 0.72 7.41 8.40
C LEU A 197 -0.22 8.49 7.85
N ILE A 198 0.15 9.78 7.97
CA ILE A 198 -0.67 10.88 7.40
C ILE A 198 -0.73 10.76 5.87
N TYR A 199 0.40 10.44 5.22
CA TYR A 199 0.45 10.16 3.79
C TYR A 199 -0.55 9.05 3.38
N LEU A 200 -0.59 7.93 4.09
CA LEU A 200 -1.54 6.84 3.80
C LEU A 200 -3.00 7.26 4.02
N ILE A 201 -3.28 8.01 5.08
CA ILE A 201 -4.63 8.51 5.38
C ILE A 201 -5.08 9.48 4.28
N THR A 202 -4.25 10.45 3.90
CA THR A 202 -4.59 11.42 2.84
C THR A 202 -4.77 10.73 1.49
N LEU A 203 -3.97 9.72 1.16
CA LEU A 203 -4.14 8.91 -0.06
C LEU A 203 -5.47 8.13 -0.05
N THR A 204 -5.86 7.59 1.11
CA THR A 204 -7.16 6.92 1.29
C THR A 204 -8.32 7.90 1.11
N LEU A 205 -8.24 9.08 1.72
CA LEU A 205 -9.26 10.12 1.60
C LEU A 205 -9.38 10.64 0.16
N MET A 206 -8.26 10.82 -0.53
CA MET A 206 -8.22 11.22 -1.94
C MET A 206 -8.90 10.17 -2.83
N ALA A 207 -8.61 8.89 -2.64
CA ALA A 207 -9.26 7.81 -3.38
C ALA A 207 -10.78 7.75 -3.11
N ALA A 208 -11.19 7.95 -1.86
CA ALA A 208 -12.61 8.00 -1.48
C ALA A 208 -13.34 9.19 -2.10
N ASP A 209 -12.76 10.39 -2.03
CA ASP A 209 -13.33 11.62 -2.57
C ASP A 209 -13.54 11.52 -4.09
N LEU A 210 -12.50 11.12 -4.82
CA LEU A 210 -12.60 10.90 -6.27
C LEU A 210 -13.60 9.79 -6.63
N ALA A 211 -13.68 8.70 -5.84
CA ALA A 211 -14.66 7.65 -6.07
C ALA A 211 -16.10 8.14 -5.86
N VAL A 212 -16.34 8.97 -4.84
CA VAL A 212 -17.66 9.59 -4.59
C VAL A 212 -18.05 10.50 -5.75
N ILE A 213 -17.16 11.40 -6.19
CA ILE A 213 -17.43 12.31 -7.32
C ILE A 213 -17.70 11.52 -8.59
N THR A 214 -16.87 10.52 -8.90
CA THR A 214 -17.05 9.67 -10.10
C THR A 214 -18.35 8.89 -10.06
N THR A 215 -18.74 8.35 -8.90
CA THR A 215 -20.03 7.66 -8.73
C THR A 215 -21.20 8.61 -8.92
N THR A 216 -21.14 9.80 -8.35
CA THR A 216 -22.17 10.83 -8.50
C THR A 216 -22.31 11.27 -9.96
N PHE A 217 -21.20 11.47 -10.65
CA PHE A 217 -21.16 11.74 -12.08
C PHE A 217 -21.88 10.64 -12.88
N LEU A 218 -21.53 9.36 -12.68
CA LEU A 218 -22.16 8.24 -13.36
C LEU A 218 -23.67 8.15 -13.05
N ALA A 219 -24.06 8.37 -11.80
CA ALA A 219 -25.48 8.39 -11.41
C ALA A 219 -26.26 9.51 -12.13
N GLN A 220 -25.66 10.67 -12.31
CA GLN A 220 -26.28 11.77 -13.06
C GLN A 220 -26.37 11.48 -14.56
N VAL A 221 -25.34 10.87 -15.16
CA VAL A 221 -25.38 10.42 -16.55
C VAL A 221 -26.56 9.48 -16.77
N VAL A 222 -26.77 8.49 -15.89
CA VAL A 222 -27.89 7.54 -15.95
C VAL A 222 -29.25 8.26 -15.78
N SER A 223 -29.32 9.21 -14.82
CA SER A 223 -30.55 9.94 -14.54
C SER A 223 -30.96 10.86 -15.68
N LEU A 224 -30.04 11.67 -16.20
CA LEU A 224 -30.32 12.65 -17.26
C LEU A 224 -30.60 11.97 -18.60
N SER A 225 -29.96 10.87 -18.90
CA SER A 225 -30.23 10.07 -20.11
C SER A 225 -31.51 9.24 -20.00
N LYS A 226 -32.21 9.23 -18.85
CA LYS A 226 -33.40 8.44 -18.57
C LYS A 226 -33.22 6.94 -18.89
N MET A 227 -32.01 6.42 -18.77
CA MET A 227 -31.65 5.03 -19.14
C MET A 227 -32.57 4.01 -18.46
N LEU A 228 -32.90 4.22 -17.19
CA LEU A 228 -33.77 3.31 -16.43
C LEU A 228 -35.26 3.31 -16.88
N MET A 229 -35.66 4.29 -17.68
CA MET A 229 -37.03 4.40 -18.24
C MET A 229 -37.12 3.84 -19.67
N GLY A 230 -35.98 3.44 -20.24
CA GLY A 230 -35.91 2.86 -21.58
C GLY A 230 -36.14 1.37 -21.60
N SER A 231 -36.20 0.82 -22.80
CA SER A 231 -36.24 -0.61 -23.09
C SER A 231 -35.10 -0.99 -24.05
N TYR A 232 -34.80 -2.26 -24.10
CA TYR A 232 -33.86 -2.82 -25.10
C TYR A 232 -34.47 -4.04 -25.76
N LEU A 233 -34.06 -4.30 -26.98
CA LEU A 233 -34.45 -5.50 -27.74
C LEU A 233 -33.36 -6.57 -27.52
N ASP A 234 -33.77 -7.78 -27.17
CA ASP A 234 -32.89 -8.93 -27.14
C ASP A 234 -32.58 -9.49 -28.54
N ALA A 235 -31.81 -10.59 -28.58
CA ALA A 235 -31.41 -11.22 -29.83
C ALA A 235 -32.61 -11.83 -30.61
N ASP A 236 -33.70 -12.09 -29.90
CA ASP A 236 -34.96 -12.67 -30.43
C ASP A 236 -35.98 -11.57 -30.78
N GLY A 237 -35.61 -10.29 -30.63
CA GLY A 237 -36.48 -9.13 -30.95
C GLY A 237 -37.51 -8.82 -29.90
N GLN A 238 -37.43 -9.41 -28.69
CA GLN A 238 -38.32 -9.12 -27.57
C GLN A 238 -37.88 -7.86 -26.81
N GLU A 239 -38.86 -7.03 -26.48
CA GLU A 239 -38.63 -5.80 -25.73
C GLU A 239 -38.56 -6.07 -24.23
N HIS A 240 -37.45 -5.69 -23.60
CA HIS A 240 -37.26 -5.81 -22.18
C HIS A 240 -37.02 -4.44 -21.54
N ALA A 241 -37.55 -4.22 -20.34
CA ALA A 241 -37.29 -3.02 -19.57
C ALA A 241 -35.78 -2.98 -19.15
N MET A 242 -35.18 -1.79 -19.19
CA MET A 242 -33.84 -1.59 -18.70
C MET A 242 -33.68 -2.02 -17.24
N ASN A 243 -32.66 -2.78 -16.95
CA ASN A 243 -32.29 -3.20 -15.59
C ASN A 243 -30.84 -2.73 -15.24
N MET A 244 -30.51 -2.74 -13.95
CA MET A 244 -29.19 -2.25 -13.49
C MET A 244 -27.98 -2.99 -14.12
N PRO A 245 -27.97 -4.33 -14.28
CA PRO A 245 -26.88 -5.01 -14.98
C PRO A 245 -26.68 -4.51 -16.41
N PHE A 246 -27.78 -4.28 -17.15
CA PHE A 246 -27.69 -3.75 -18.52
C PHE A 246 -27.19 -2.31 -18.56
N VAL A 247 -27.64 -1.46 -17.62
CA VAL A 247 -27.12 -0.08 -17.47
C VAL A 247 -25.63 -0.09 -17.19
N ILE A 248 -25.14 -0.94 -16.29
CA ILE A 248 -23.71 -1.07 -15.98
C ILE A 248 -22.94 -1.53 -17.23
N GLN A 249 -23.46 -2.52 -17.96
CA GLN A 249 -22.87 -2.98 -19.22
C GLN A 249 -22.84 -1.86 -20.26
N HIS A 250 -23.89 -1.08 -20.39
CA HIS A 250 -23.97 0.04 -21.34
C HIS A 250 -22.95 1.13 -20.97
N LEU A 251 -22.87 1.53 -19.71
CA LEU A 251 -21.86 2.51 -19.24
C LEU A 251 -20.43 2.01 -19.52
N PHE A 252 -20.16 0.74 -19.27
CA PHE A 252 -18.86 0.17 -19.54
C PHE A 252 -18.50 0.19 -21.04
N LEU A 253 -19.47 -0.02 -21.92
CA LEU A 253 -19.26 0.01 -23.38
C LEU A 253 -19.17 1.44 -23.92
N THR A 254 -19.85 2.40 -23.29
CA THR A 254 -19.93 3.79 -23.77
C THR A 254 -18.80 4.66 -23.19
N ILE A 255 -18.53 4.53 -21.88
CA ILE A 255 -17.52 5.34 -21.16
C ILE A 255 -16.58 4.44 -20.33
N PRO A 256 -15.86 3.50 -20.99
CA PRO A 256 -15.06 2.49 -20.27
C PRO A 256 -14.00 3.10 -19.36
N ARG A 257 -13.35 4.20 -19.77
CA ARG A 257 -12.30 4.85 -18.98
C ARG A 257 -12.77 5.26 -17.59
N ILE A 258 -13.95 5.87 -17.50
CA ILE A 258 -14.51 6.34 -16.23
C ILE A 258 -14.94 5.16 -15.34
N VAL A 259 -15.51 4.11 -15.93
CA VAL A 259 -15.88 2.90 -15.18
C VAL A 259 -14.64 2.20 -14.64
N PHE A 260 -13.55 2.09 -15.44
CA PHE A 260 -12.29 1.55 -14.97
C PHE A 260 -11.64 2.44 -13.90
N LEU A 261 -11.70 3.77 -14.05
CA LEU A 261 -11.21 4.71 -13.04
C LEU A 261 -11.93 4.48 -11.71
N LEU A 262 -13.25 4.38 -11.71
CA LEU A 262 -14.02 4.10 -10.50
C LEU A 262 -13.60 2.76 -9.87
N GLY A 263 -13.50 1.70 -10.67
CA GLY A 263 -13.05 0.39 -10.19
C GLY A 263 -11.66 0.45 -9.56
N PHE A 264 -10.73 1.16 -10.19
CA PHE A 264 -9.37 1.38 -9.67
C PHE A 264 -9.39 2.14 -8.33
N LEU A 265 -10.17 3.24 -8.25
CA LEU A 265 -10.28 4.05 -7.03
C LEU A 265 -10.87 3.27 -5.86
N VAL A 266 -11.90 2.44 -6.11
CA VAL A 266 -12.51 1.59 -5.08
C VAL A 266 -11.51 0.54 -4.57
N ILE A 267 -10.77 -0.12 -5.47
CA ILE A 267 -9.73 -1.08 -5.09
C ILE A 267 -8.63 -0.39 -4.29
N LEU A 268 -8.17 0.78 -4.75
CA LEU A 268 -7.16 1.56 -4.07
C LEU A 268 -7.63 1.96 -2.66
N PHE A 269 -8.86 2.47 -2.53
CA PHE A 269 -9.47 2.83 -1.25
C PHE A 269 -9.48 1.65 -0.27
N LEU A 270 -9.91 0.47 -0.72
CA LEU A 270 -9.98 -0.72 0.13
C LEU A 270 -8.59 -1.19 0.57
N LEU A 271 -7.62 -1.24 -0.36
CA LEU A 271 -6.28 -1.74 -0.06
C LEU A 271 -5.49 -0.76 0.81
N ILE A 272 -5.45 0.53 0.44
CA ILE A 272 -4.70 1.53 1.19
C ILE A 272 -5.41 1.88 2.49
N GLY A 273 -6.76 1.94 2.50
CA GLY A 273 -7.55 2.14 3.71
C GLY A 273 -7.34 1.01 4.72
N GLY A 274 -7.41 -0.24 4.28
CA GLY A 274 -7.11 -1.40 5.13
C GLY A 274 -5.69 -1.37 5.69
N TYR A 275 -4.71 -1.01 4.85
CA TYR A 275 -3.32 -0.86 5.30
C TYR A 275 -3.14 0.34 6.26
N SER A 276 -3.84 1.46 6.03
CA SER A 276 -3.85 2.62 6.93
C SER A 276 -4.40 2.25 8.31
N CYS A 277 -5.51 1.50 8.35
CA CYS A 277 -6.10 0.99 9.60
C CYS A 277 -5.13 0.06 10.34
N PHE A 278 -4.43 -0.82 9.61
CA PHE A 278 -3.43 -1.70 10.19
C PHE A 278 -2.24 -0.90 10.77
N MET A 279 -1.73 0.09 10.06
CA MET A 279 -0.64 0.95 10.54
C MET A 279 -1.07 1.77 11.76
N LEU A 280 -2.30 2.30 11.76
CA LEU A 280 -2.88 2.97 12.93
C LEU A 280 -3.00 2.04 14.13
N TYR A 281 -3.47 0.81 13.94
CA TYR A 281 -3.53 -0.21 14.99
C TYR A 281 -2.15 -0.47 15.61
N LEU A 282 -1.11 -0.64 14.78
CA LEU A 282 0.25 -0.85 15.26
C LEU A 282 0.78 0.36 16.02
N LEU A 283 0.49 1.56 15.54
CA LEU A 283 0.89 2.82 16.18
C LEU A 283 0.23 2.97 17.55
N LEU A 284 -1.07 2.70 17.64
CA LEU A 284 -1.81 2.74 18.92
C LEU A 284 -1.24 1.77 19.97
N ARG A 285 -0.62 0.68 19.52
CA ARG A 285 0.07 -0.29 20.38
C ARG A 285 1.56 0.00 20.57
N ASN A 286 2.10 1.06 19.98
CA ASN A 286 3.53 1.32 19.89
C ASN A 286 4.34 0.10 19.42
N GLN A 287 3.86 -0.55 18.38
CA GLN A 287 4.50 -1.71 17.78
C GLN A 287 4.86 -1.40 16.33
N THR A 288 6.00 -1.87 15.83
CA THR A 288 6.36 -1.75 14.43
C THR A 288 5.92 -2.98 13.63
N SER A 289 5.75 -2.82 12.30
CA SER A 289 5.44 -3.95 11.41
C SER A 289 6.50 -5.06 11.51
N ASN A 290 7.77 -4.67 11.65
CA ASN A 290 8.86 -5.62 11.84
C ASN A 290 8.74 -6.42 13.15
N GLU A 291 8.33 -5.77 14.26
CA GLU A 291 8.10 -6.43 15.55
C GLU A 291 6.88 -7.35 15.48
N TRP A 292 5.79 -6.89 14.87
CA TRP A 292 4.57 -7.67 14.68
C TRP A 292 4.81 -8.93 13.85
N CYS A 293 5.54 -8.81 12.72
CA CYS A 293 5.89 -9.96 11.89
C CYS A 293 6.77 -10.97 12.65
N LYS A 294 7.77 -10.49 13.41
CA LYS A 294 8.65 -11.37 14.19
C LYS A 294 7.90 -12.09 15.31
N ALA A 295 7.00 -11.40 16.01
CA ALA A 295 6.19 -12.00 17.05
C ALA A 295 5.32 -13.14 16.51
N ARG A 296 4.79 -13.00 15.29
CA ARG A 296 3.97 -14.02 14.63
C ARG A 296 4.78 -15.17 14.01
N GLN A 297 5.98 -14.92 13.51
CA GLN A 297 6.85 -15.97 12.96
C GLN A 297 7.21 -17.03 14.01
N GLY A 298 7.29 -16.65 15.29
CA GLY A 298 7.41 -17.61 16.41
C GLY A 298 6.16 -18.47 16.64
N CYS A 299 4.99 -18.10 16.08
CA CYS A 299 3.73 -18.82 16.26
C CYS A 299 3.32 -19.69 15.05
N LEU A 300 4.08 -19.64 13.93
CA LEU A 300 3.74 -20.43 12.73
C LEU A 300 4.36 -21.84 12.82
N PRO A 301 3.55 -22.91 12.60
CA PRO A 301 4.01 -24.31 12.69
C PRO A 301 5.11 -24.72 11.69
N CYS A 302 5.37 -23.92 10.66
CA CYS A 302 6.34 -24.25 9.61
C CYS A 302 7.81 -24.04 10.02
N CYS A 303 8.10 -23.52 11.24
CA CYS A 303 9.45 -23.36 11.77
C CYS A 303 9.85 -24.48 12.73
N GLN A 304 9.17 -25.64 12.71
CA GLN A 304 9.35 -26.76 13.64
C GLN A 304 10.63 -27.58 13.43
N GLY A 305 11.61 -27.08 12.67
CA GLY A 305 12.89 -27.76 12.46
C GLY A 305 14.03 -27.35 13.42
N LEU A 306 13.80 -26.43 14.37
CA LEU A 306 14.81 -26.03 15.35
C LEU A 306 14.41 -26.53 16.75
N PRO A 307 15.37 -27.03 17.58
CA PRO A 307 15.07 -27.57 18.90
C PRO A 307 14.34 -26.53 19.75
N HIS A 308 13.30 -26.98 20.44
CA HIS A 308 12.44 -26.27 21.37
C HIS A 308 13.24 -25.48 22.42
N LYS A 309 13.77 -24.31 22.06
CA LYS A 309 14.08 -23.29 23.05
C LYS A 309 12.75 -22.66 23.44
N GLN A 310 12.43 -22.74 24.74
CA GLN A 310 11.25 -22.11 25.35
C GLN A 310 10.98 -20.75 24.71
N HIS A 311 9.94 -20.67 23.88
CA HIS A 311 9.50 -19.41 23.29
C HIS A 311 8.93 -18.55 24.41
N ALA A 312 9.76 -17.70 25.00
CA ALA A 312 9.27 -16.63 25.84
C ALA A 312 8.25 -15.83 25.02
N SER A 313 7.01 -15.81 25.48
CA SER A 313 5.93 -15.07 24.82
C SER A 313 6.35 -13.60 24.70
N TYR A 314 6.41 -13.07 23.47
CA TYR A 314 6.70 -11.66 23.27
C TYR A 314 5.64 -10.79 23.95
N GLN A 315 6.05 -10.02 24.93
CA GLN A 315 5.23 -8.97 25.53
C GLN A 315 5.68 -7.62 25.00
N ASN A 316 4.74 -6.81 24.54
CA ASN A 316 5.04 -5.45 24.10
C ASN A 316 5.30 -4.53 25.30
N ILE A 317 6.57 -4.35 25.64
CA ILE A 317 7.02 -3.49 26.76
C ILE A 317 7.07 -2.01 26.39
N TYR A 318 6.80 -1.66 25.12
CA TYR A 318 6.98 -0.29 24.59
C TYR A 318 5.71 0.55 24.64
N SER A 319 4.55 -0.06 24.89
CA SER A 319 3.28 0.68 24.94
C SER A 319 3.21 1.55 26.19
N LYS A 320 2.89 2.84 25.99
CA LYS A 320 2.77 3.87 27.05
C LYS A 320 1.32 4.39 27.17
N GLY A 321 0.36 3.71 26.53
CA GLY A 321 -1.01 4.16 26.36
C GLY A 321 -1.21 4.89 25.01
N MET A 322 -2.45 4.87 24.50
CA MET A 322 -2.78 5.28 23.12
C MET A 322 -2.28 6.69 22.76
N ILE A 323 -2.57 7.68 23.60
CA ILE A 323 -2.19 9.08 23.33
C ILE A 323 -0.66 9.23 23.31
N ALA A 324 0.04 8.68 24.28
CA ALA A 324 1.50 8.75 24.36
C ALA A 324 2.17 8.00 23.19
N ASN A 325 1.57 6.89 22.73
CA ASN A 325 2.05 6.13 21.59
C ASN A 325 1.89 6.92 20.27
N ILE A 326 0.78 7.64 20.11
CA ILE A 326 0.57 8.55 18.96
C ILE A 326 1.61 9.68 18.99
N LEU A 327 1.74 10.37 20.12
CA LEU A 327 2.68 11.49 20.26
C LEU A 327 4.12 11.05 19.97
N GLU A 328 4.52 9.86 20.42
CA GLU A 328 5.86 9.32 20.14
C GLU A 328 6.14 9.15 18.65
N ALA A 329 5.13 8.80 17.84
CA ALA A 329 5.30 8.63 16.41
C ALA A 329 5.49 9.94 15.64
N PHE A 330 5.06 11.06 16.22
CA PHE A 330 5.20 12.39 15.64
C PHE A 330 6.35 13.22 16.22
N GLN A 331 7.00 12.73 17.28
CA GLN A 331 8.13 13.43 17.88
C GLN A 331 9.45 12.82 17.41
N PRO A 332 10.36 13.59 16.81
CA PRO A 332 11.71 13.12 16.51
C PRO A 332 12.40 12.64 17.80
N THR A 333 13.03 11.49 17.74
CA THR A 333 13.65 10.82 18.90
C THR A 333 14.71 11.66 19.62
N ALA A 334 15.22 12.71 18.96
CA ALA A 334 16.21 13.65 19.54
C ALA A 334 15.63 14.54 20.66
N ILE A 335 14.29 14.77 20.69
CA ILE A 335 13.65 15.72 21.63
C ILE A 335 13.39 15.09 23.00
N PHE A 336 13.40 13.76 23.13
CA PHE A 336 13.16 13.11 24.43
C PHE A 336 14.28 13.32 25.47
N LYS A 337 15.44 13.85 25.08
CA LYS A 337 16.60 14.04 25.96
C LYS A 337 16.54 15.29 26.84
N GLU A 338 15.75 16.29 26.49
CA GLU A 338 15.72 17.57 27.24
C GLU A 338 14.65 17.66 28.35
N LYS A 339 13.65 16.77 28.37
CA LYS A 339 12.56 16.82 29.36
C LYS A 339 12.72 15.85 30.54
N GLY A 340 13.88 15.20 30.66
CA GLY A 340 14.21 14.27 31.73
C GLY A 340 15.36 14.71 32.65
N LYS A 341 15.62 16.03 32.67
CA LYS A 341 16.51 16.64 33.68
C LYS A 341 15.72 17.50 34.66
#